data_8ee7edf47e6a732b7e41c57992430ab5
#
_entry.id   8ee7edf47e6a732b7e41c57992430ab5
#
_cell.length_a   1.000
_cell.length_b   1.000
_cell.length_c   1.000
_cell.angle_alpha   90.00
_cell.angle_beta   90.00
_cell.angle_gamma   90.00
#
_symmetry.space_group_name_H-M   'P 1'
#
loop_
_entity.id
_entity.type
_entity.pdbx_description
1 polymer ?
#
loop_
_entity_poly.entity_id
_entity_poly.type
_entity_poly.pdbx_seq_one_letter_code
_entity_poly.pdbx_strand_id
1 'polypeptide(L)'
;MSNSKYQVFENFLDDPDEVLEFSKSSNYYTAKQYAEYNKSESIGKWPGLRTKNLMFELPEVVNKIQNMFDVKVGWITFYKHLLEQNISAPMPHIDKAWDFSGVIYLEGNGGTWIDGDEVPFKYNRAVCFNANVPHHPLHGNTDRTVITFFSKYTT
;
A
#
# COMPACT_ATOMS: atom_id res chain seq x y z
N MET A 1 4.03 -17.55 4.77
CA MET A 1 5.32 -16.89 5.10
C MET A 1 5.95 -17.68 6.23
N SER A 2 7.23 -17.95 6.14
CA SER A 2 7.96 -18.64 7.20
C SER A 2 7.89 -17.82 8.51
N ASN A 3 8.74 -18.06 9.47
CA ASN A 3 8.68 -17.40 10.78
C ASN A 3 8.89 -15.86 10.76
N SER A 4 9.00 -15.26 9.59
CA SER A 4 9.14 -13.83 9.44
C SER A 4 7.79 -13.13 9.53
N LYS A 5 7.76 -11.95 10.12
CA LYS A 5 6.57 -11.10 10.17
C LYS A 5 6.15 -10.60 8.80
N TYR A 6 7.06 -10.58 7.87
CA TYR A 6 6.85 -10.06 6.52
C TYR A 6 7.78 -10.75 5.52
N GLN A 7 7.41 -10.67 4.27
CA GLN A 7 8.18 -11.19 3.14
C GLN A 7 8.50 -10.04 2.19
N VAL A 8 9.74 -9.97 1.71
CA VAL A 8 10.23 -8.88 0.87
C VAL A 8 10.80 -9.44 -0.43
N PHE A 9 10.43 -8.82 -1.55
CA PHE A 9 11.02 -9.10 -2.86
C PHE A 9 11.57 -7.80 -3.45
N GLU A 10 12.78 -7.86 -3.98
CA GLU A 10 13.39 -6.75 -4.70
C GLU A 10 13.06 -6.85 -6.19
N ASN A 11 13.13 -5.71 -6.89
CA ASN A 11 12.90 -5.65 -8.35
C ASN A 11 11.59 -6.37 -8.73
N PHE A 12 10.53 -6.06 -8.00
CA PHE A 12 9.31 -6.84 -8.02
C PHE A 12 8.52 -6.71 -9.32
N LEU A 13 8.26 -5.48 -9.76
CA LEU A 13 7.52 -5.23 -11.00
C LEU A 13 8.46 -5.32 -12.20
N ASP A 14 7.93 -5.79 -13.33
CA ASP A 14 8.70 -5.87 -14.57
C ASP A 14 8.95 -4.48 -15.16
N ASP A 15 7.98 -3.58 -15.06
CA ASP A 15 8.10 -2.20 -15.56
C ASP A 15 7.56 -1.21 -14.51
N PRO A 16 8.32 -0.96 -13.43
CA PRO A 16 7.87 -0.06 -12.37
C PRO A 16 7.71 1.39 -12.83
N ASP A 17 8.49 1.84 -13.82
CA ASP A 17 8.40 3.21 -14.33
C ASP A 17 7.06 3.45 -15.01
N GLU A 18 6.57 2.49 -15.80
CA GLU A 18 5.25 2.57 -16.43
C GLU A 18 4.13 2.63 -15.39
N VAL A 19 4.24 1.83 -14.34
CA VAL A 19 3.26 1.83 -13.25
C VAL A 19 3.27 3.16 -12.51
N LEU A 20 4.46 3.71 -12.23
CA LEU A 20 4.58 5.03 -11.62
C LEU A 20 3.96 6.13 -12.50
N GLU A 21 4.19 6.07 -13.81
CA GLU A 21 3.61 7.02 -14.75
C GLU A 21 2.07 6.94 -14.73
N PHE A 22 1.53 5.73 -14.72
CA PHE A 22 0.09 5.53 -14.58
C PHE A 22 -0.45 6.14 -13.28
N SER A 23 0.31 6.01 -12.19
CA SER A 23 -0.09 6.59 -10.91
C SER A 23 -0.25 8.10 -10.98
N LYS A 24 0.54 8.78 -11.80
CA LYS A 24 0.50 10.24 -11.94
C LYS A 24 -0.75 10.74 -12.65
N SER A 25 -1.37 9.92 -13.49
CA SER A 25 -2.60 10.25 -14.20
C SER A 25 -3.86 9.74 -13.53
N SER A 26 -3.74 9.08 -12.39
CA SER A 26 -4.89 8.53 -11.66
C SER A 26 -5.60 9.61 -10.84
N ASN A 27 -6.85 9.35 -10.49
CA ASN A 27 -7.64 10.21 -9.62
C ASN A 27 -7.44 9.81 -8.16
N TYR A 28 -7.21 10.78 -7.29
CA TYR A 28 -6.93 10.58 -5.89
C TYR A 28 -7.97 11.23 -5.00
N TYR A 29 -8.19 10.63 -3.83
CA TYR A 29 -9.20 11.06 -2.88
C TYR A 29 -8.61 11.11 -1.47
N THR A 30 -9.01 12.12 -0.68
CA THR A 30 -8.78 12.13 0.76
C THR A 30 -9.71 11.10 1.43
N ALA A 31 -9.47 10.81 2.71
CA ALA A 31 -10.36 9.91 3.46
C ALA A 31 -11.81 10.40 3.42
N LYS A 32 -12.01 11.71 3.57
CA LYS A 32 -13.34 12.32 3.51
C LYS A 32 -14.00 12.14 2.14
N GLN A 33 -13.28 12.45 1.06
CA GLN A 33 -13.78 12.28 -0.31
C GLN A 33 -14.07 10.81 -0.61
N TYR A 34 -13.23 9.92 -0.12
CA TYR A 34 -13.38 8.47 -0.33
C TYR A 34 -14.67 7.97 0.32
N ALA A 35 -14.97 8.44 1.54
CA ALA A 35 -16.20 8.10 2.24
C ALA A 35 -17.44 8.61 1.47
N GLU A 36 -17.39 9.83 0.96
CA GLU A 36 -18.46 10.40 0.15
C GLU A 36 -18.68 9.58 -1.13
N TYR A 37 -17.60 9.21 -1.82
CA TYR A 37 -17.66 8.41 -3.03
C TYR A 37 -18.30 7.04 -2.78
N ASN A 38 -17.98 6.38 -1.69
CA ASN A 38 -18.51 5.08 -1.32
C ASN A 38 -19.84 5.16 -0.58
N LYS A 39 -20.38 6.38 -0.38
CA LYS A 39 -21.62 6.61 0.40
C LYS A 39 -21.51 5.99 1.79
N SER A 40 -20.33 6.07 2.41
CA SER A 40 -20.09 5.55 3.74
C SER A 40 -20.44 6.60 4.79
N GLU A 41 -21.06 6.16 5.88
CA GLU A 41 -21.37 7.03 7.01
C GLU A 41 -20.14 7.28 7.89
N SER A 42 -19.16 6.40 7.83
CA SER A 42 -17.93 6.58 8.61
C SER A 42 -16.78 7.04 7.71
N ILE A 43 -16.05 8.03 8.19
CA ILE A 43 -14.89 8.57 7.49
C ILE A 43 -13.65 7.86 8.04
N GLY A 44 -12.86 7.24 7.16
CA GLY A 44 -11.58 6.66 7.54
C GLY A 44 -10.63 7.74 8.07
N LYS A 45 -9.69 7.34 8.90
CA LYS A 45 -8.72 8.26 9.53
C LYS A 45 -7.33 8.17 8.90
N TRP A 46 -7.24 7.59 7.71
CA TRP A 46 -5.95 7.50 7.04
C TRP A 46 -5.56 8.86 6.44
N PRO A 47 -4.29 9.26 6.59
CA PRO A 47 -3.81 10.50 5.97
C PRO A 47 -3.48 10.28 4.50
N GLY A 48 -3.25 11.38 3.77
CA GLY A 48 -2.82 11.32 2.38
C GLY A 48 -3.94 11.11 1.40
N LEU A 49 -3.59 10.56 0.23
CA LEU A 49 -4.48 10.43 -0.92
C LEU A 49 -4.45 9.01 -1.46
N ARG A 50 -5.61 8.45 -1.76
CA ARG A 50 -5.74 7.11 -2.36
C ARG A 50 -6.57 7.13 -3.62
N THR A 51 -6.27 6.23 -4.53
CA THR A 51 -7.11 5.95 -5.68
C THR A 51 -8.27 5.04 -5.27
N LYS A 52 -9.22 4.82 -6.18
CA LYS A 52 -10.17 3.72 -6.07
C LYS A 52 -9.44 2.39 -6.14
N ASN A 53 -10.18 1.30 -5.89
CA ASN A 53 -9.67 -0.04 -6.10
C ASN A 53 -9.35 -0.25 -7.59
N LEU A 54 -8.11 -0.59 -7.90
CA LEU A 54 -7.59 -0.73 -9.25
C LEU A 54 -7.42 -2.18 -9.69
N MET A 55 -8.22 -3.09 -9.15
CA MET A 55 -8.12 -4.52 -9.47
C MET A 55 -8.21 -4.81 -10.96
N PHE A 56 -9.03 -4.06 -11.70
CA PHE A 56 -9.21 -4.28 -13.14
C PHE A 56 -8.24 -3.49 -14.00
N GLU A 57 -7.70 -2.39 -13.46
CA GLU A 57 -6.79 -1.51 -14.19
C GLU A 57 -5.33 -1.97 -14.09
N LEU A 58 -5.00 -2.79 -13.08
CA LEU A 58 -3.65 -3.29 -12.83
C LEU A 58 -3.60 -4.83 -12.79
N PRO A 59 -4.11 -5.53 -13.82
CA PRO A 59 -4.21 -7.00 -13.77
C PRO A 59 -2.85 -7.68 -13.68
N GLU A 60 -1.81 -7.15 -14.34
CA GLU A 60 -0.47 -7.73 -14.31
C GLU A 60 0.16 -7.61 -12.92
N VAL A 61 -0.06 -6.47 -12.25
CA VAL A 61 0.43 -6.25 -10.89
C VAL A 61 -0.28 -7.21 -9.93
N VAL A 62 -1.61 -7.31 -10.05
CA VAL A 62 -2.40 -8.23 -9.21
C VAL A 62 -1.92 -9.67 -9.38
N ASN A 63 -1.73 -10.12 -10.62
CA ASN A 63 -1.25 -11.49 -10.89
C ASN A 63 0.14 -11.72 -10.29
N LYS A 64 1.03 -10.75 -10.41
CA LYS A 64 2.37 -10.84 -9.84
C LYS A 64 2.33 -11.01 -8.32
N ILE A 65 1.52 -10.18 -7.66
CA ILE A 65 1.35 -10.25 -6.20
C ILE A 65 0.82 -11.64 -5.80
N GLN A 66 -0.23 -12.09 -6.48
CA GLN A 66 -0.85 -13.39 -6.15
C GLN A 66 0.11 -14.55 -6.32
N ASN A 67 0.91 -14.52 -7.39
CA ASN A 67 1.86 -15.59 -7.65
C ASN A 67 3.05 -15.57 -6.70
N MET A 68 3.60 -14.40 -6.43
CA MET A 68 4.83 -14.29 -5.63
C MET A 68 4.59 -14.46 -4.13
N PHE A 69 3.47 -13.96 -3.62
CA PHE A 69 3.16 -14.02 -2.19
C PHE A 69 2.19 -15.14 -1.83
N ASP A 70 1.63 -15.84 -2.81
CA ASP A 70 0.64 -16.92 -2.61
C ASP A 70 -0.58 -16.40 -1.82
N VAL A 71 -1.18 -15.34 -2.33
CA VAL A 71 -2.35 -14.69 -1.73
C VAL A 71 -3.39 -14.41 -2.80
N LYS A 72 -4.61 -14.07 -2.35
CA LYS A 72 -5.68 -13.60 -3.22
C LYS A 72 -5.92 -12.13 -2.95
N VAL A 73 -5.55 -11.27 -3.89
CA VAL A 73 -5.72 -9.82 -3.77
C VAL A 73 -7.20 -9.46 -3.87
N GLY A 74 -7.68 -8.64 -2.94
CA GLY A 74 -9.06 -8.15 -2.94
C GLY A 74 -9.16 -6.64 -3.11
N TRP A 75 -8.08 -5.92 -2.85
CA TRP A 75 -8.06 -4.47 -2.93
C TRP A 75 -6.66 -3.98 -3.26
N ILE A 76 -6.53 -3.07 -4.21
CA ILE A 76 -5.25 -2.49 -4.60
C ILE A 76 -5.44 -1.03 -5.01
N THR A 77 -4.60 -0.14 -4.47
CA THR A 77 -4.67 1.30 -4.73
C THR A 77 -3.26 1.87 -4.85
N PHE A 78 -3.16 3.04 -5.49
CA PHE A 78 -2.01 3.91 -5.24
C PHE A 78 -2.30 4.73 -3.99
N TYR A 79 -1.29 4.89 -3.15
CA TYR A 79 -1.38 5.68 -1.92
C TYR A 79 -0.27 6.73 -1.93
N LYS A 80 -0.67 7.99 -1.84
CA LYS A 80 0.25 9.12 -1.86
C LYS A 80 0.26 9.88 -0.54
N HIS A 81 1.47 10.25 -0.12
CA HIS A 81 1.68 11.19 0.96
C HIS A 81 2.48 12.36 0.39
N LEU A 82 1.88 13.54 0.32
CA LEU A 82 2.56 14.75 -0.17
C LEU A 82 3.22 15.45 1.01
N LEU A 83 4.47 15.83 0.83
CA LEU A 83 5.25 16.50 1.87
C LEU A 83 4.56 17.77 2.38
N GLU A 84 3.93 18.51 1.47
CA GLU A 84 3.25 19.77 1.78
C GLU A 84 1.96 19.60 2.60
N GLN A 85 1.41 18.41 2.71
CA GLN A 85 0.15 18.17 3.40
C GLN A 85 0.26 18.18 4.92
N ASN A 86 1.46 18.34 5.47
CA ASN A 86 1.72 18.38 6.90
C ASN A 86 1.02 17.23 7.65
N ILE A 87 1.27 16.01 7.20
CA ILE A 87 0.63 14.82 7.74
C ILE A 87 1.16 14.53 9.14
N SER A 88 0.25 14.34 10.10
CA SER A 88 0.61 13.96 11.46
C SER A 88 1.35 12.62 11.49
N ALA A 89 2.17 12.42 12.52
CA ALA A 89 2.86 11.15 12.71
C ALA A 89 1.82 10.01 12.70
N PRO A 90 2.02 8.98 11.88
CA PRO A 90 1.05 7.90 11.79
C PRO A 90 1.00 7.08 13.06
N MET A 91 -0.19 6.62 13.42
CA MET A 91 -0.39 5.69 14.54
C MET A 91 -0.34 4.26 14.02
N PRO A 92 0.28 3.34 14.76
CA PRO A 92 0.18 1.93 14.41
C PRO A 92 -1.27 1.46 14.37
N HIS A 93 -1.60 0.66 13.36
CA HIS A 93 -2.95 0.13 13.18
C HIS A 93 -2.89 -1.31 12.66
N ILE A 94 -4.02 -1.98 12.63
CA ILE A 94 -4.19 -3.30 12.01
C ILE A 94 -5.33 -3.21 11.00
N ASP A 95 -5.32 -4.12 10.02
CA ASP A 95 -6.33 -4.16 8.95
C ASP A 95 -7.22 -5.40 9.14
N LYS A 96 -8.20 -5.30 10.02
CA LYS A 96 -9.00 -6.44 10.51
C LYS A 96 -9.75 -7.20 9.42
N ALA A 97 -10.12 -6.55 8.33
CA ALA A 97 -10.90 -7.18 7.26
C ALA A 97 -10.07 -8.12 6.38
N TRP A 98 -8.75 -8.12 6.52
CA TRP A 98 -7.84 -8.80 5.62
C TRP A 98 -6.89 -9.72 6.37
N ASP A 99 -6.30 -10.68 5.65
CA ASP A 99 -5.27 -11.57 6.21
C ASP A 99 -3.88 -10.96 6.02
N PHE A 100 -3.65 -10.30 4.87
CA PHE A 100 -2.35 -9.70 4.54
C PHE A 100 -2.54 -8.28 4.03
N SER A 101 -1.56 -7.44 4.37
CA SER A 101 -1.38 -6.11 3.80
C SER A 101 -0.04 -6.07 3.09
N GLY A 102 0.07 -5.22 2.08
CA GLY A 102 1.32 -5.11 1.36
C GLY A 102 1.54 -3.74 0.74
N VAL A 103 2.79 -3.49 0.41
CA VAL A 103 3.25 -2.23 -0.16
C VAL A 103 4.27 -2.52 -1.25
N ILE A 104 4.16 -1.78 -2.36
CA ILE A 104 5.20 -1.75 -3.40
C ILE A 104 5.65 -0.31 -3.53
N TYR A 105 6.96 -0.05 -3.35
CA TYR A 105 7.49 1.30 -3.31
C TYR A 105 7.78 1.83 -4.71
N LEU A 106 7.24 2.99 -5.04
CA LEU A 106 7.41 3.61 -6.36
C LEU A 106 8.12 4.96 -6.31
N GLU A 107 7.86 5.80 -5.30
CA GLU A 107 8.45 7.13 -5.21
C GLU A 107 8.57 7.54 -3.74
N GLY A 108 9.67 8.19 -3.39
CA GLY A 108 9.87 8.70 -2.03
C GLY A 108 11.10 8.13 -1.36
N ASN A 109 11.14 8.21 -0.02
CA ASN A 109 12.21 7.61 0.78
C ASN A 109 11.73 7.09 2.14
N GLY A 110 10.44 7.21 2.44
CA GLY A 110 9.87 6.65 3.67
C GLY A 110 9.45 5.20 3.47
N GLY A 111 9.87 4.32 4.38
CA GLY A 111 9.54 2.89 4.35
C GLY A 111 8.26 2.56 5.11
N THR A 112 8.27 1.42 5.78
CA THR A 112 7.11 0.93 6.54
C THR A 112 7.60 0.34 7.87
N TRP A 113 6.94 0.74 8.96
CA TRP A 113 7.18 0.15 10.26
C TRP A 113 6.20 -1.01 10.46
N ILE A 114 6.71 -2.21 10.79
CA ILE A 114 5.92 -3.42 10.96
C ILE A 114 6.33 -4.08 12.26
N ASP A 115 5.47 -3.98 13.28
CA ASP A 115 5.62 -4.66 14.57
C ASP A 115 7.05 -4.57 15.14
N GLY A 116 7.58 -3.34 15.18
CA GLY A 116 8.91 -3.06 15.74
C GLY A 116 10.05 -3.01 14.73
N ASP A 117 9.83 -3.49 13.51
CA ASP A 117 10.86 -3.49 12.46
C ASP A 117 10.57 -2.43 11.42
N GLU A 118 11.60 -1.78 10.92
CA GLU A 118 11.48 -0.86 9.80
C GLU A 118 11.93 -1.55 8.52
N VAL A 119 11.03 -1.59 7.51
CA VAL A 119 11.40 -1.97 6.15
C VAL A 119 11.72 -0.68 5.40
N PRO A 120 12.99 -0.44 5.04
CA PRO A 120 13.36 0.80 4.36
C PRO A 120 12.75 0.90 2.97
N PHE A 121 12.50 2.14 2.54
CA PHE A 121 12.10 2.40 1.17
C PHE A 121 13.21 1.95 0.22
N LYS A 122 12.81 1.24 -0.83
CA LYS A 122 13.66 1.00 -1.99
C LYS A 122 12.76 0.88 -3.21
N TYR A 123 13.12 1.62 -4.27
CA TYR A 123 12.34 1.62 -5.51
C TYR A 123 12.11 0.20 -6.01
N ASN A 124 10.85 -0.12 -6.32
CA ASN A 124 10.41 -1.43 -6.81
C ASN A 124 10.60 -2.59 -5.80
N ARG A 125 10.68 -2.27 -4.52
CA ARG A 125 10.63 -3.27 -3.46
C ARG A 125 9.18 -3.54 -3.09
N ALA A 126 8.80 -4.82 -2.98
CA ALA A 126 7.49 -5.23 -2.48
C ALA A 126 7.63 -5.88 -1.12
N VAL A 127 6.74 -5.55 -0.20
CA VAL A 127 6.64 -6.18 1.12
C VAL A 127 5.20 -6.61 1.37
N CYS A 128 5.04 -7.82 1.90
CA CYS A 128 3.75 -8.35 2.29
C CYS A 128 3.84 -8.86 3.73
N PHE A 129 2.87 -8.51 4.56
CA PHE A 129 2.91 -8.82 5.99
C PHE A 129 1.50 -9.16 6.49
N ASN A 130 1.44 -9.79 7.66
CA ASN A 130 0.18 -10.12 8.31
C ASN A 130 -0.58 -8.83 8.63
N ALA A 131 -1.82 -8.72 8.17
CA ALA A 131 -2.65 -7.53 8.36
C ALA A 131 -3.00 -7.27 9.82
N ASN A 132 -2.89 -8.27 10.68
CA ASN A 132 -3.25 -8.18 12.09
C ASN A 132 -2.08 -7.83 13.02
N VAL A 133 -0.89 -7.57 12.47
CA VAL A 133 0.20 -7.02 13.28
C VAL A 133 0.19 -5.50 13.16
N PRO A 134 0.58 -4.77 14.22
CA PRO A 134 0.64 -3.31 14.17
C PRO A 134 1.63 -2.82 13.10
N HIS A 135 1.19 -1.88 12.29
CA HIS A 135 2.03 -1.32 11.23
C HIS A 135 1.60 0.11 10.90
N HIS A 136 2.50 0.87 10.29
CA HIS A 136 2.18 2.19 9.75
C HIS A 136 3.22 2.60 8.71
N PRO A 137 2.86 3.51 7.79
CA PRO A 137 3.83 4.06 6.85
C PRO A 137 4.78 5.03 7.54
N LEU A 138 5.98 5.16 6.99
CA LEU A 138 6.95 6.20 7.34
C LEU A 138 6.98 7.19 6.19
N HIS A 139 6.78 8.47 6.48
CA HIS A 139 6.58 9.47 5.41
C HIS A 139 7.89 9.89 4.73
N GLY A 140 9.01 9.88 5.47
CA GLY A 140 10.26 10.40 4.94
C GLY A 140 10.25 11.91 4.80
N ASN A 141 11.08 12.44 3.89
CA ASN A 141 11.24 13.88 3.67
C ASN A 141 10.97 14.30 2.23
N THR A 142 10.28 13.48 1.46
CA THR A 142 9.83 13.77 0.09
C THR A 142 8.42 13.28 -0.09
N ASP A 143 7.79 13.64 -1.22
CA ASP A 143 6.53 13.02 -1.61
C ASP A 143 6.74 11.50 -1.73
N ARG A 144 5.72 10.75 -1.34
CA ARG A 144 5.78 9.28 -1.30
C ARG A 144 4.60 8.70 -2.07
N THR A 145 4.88 7.81 -3.01
CA THR A 145 3.86 7.07 -3.75
C THR A 145 4.17 5.59 -3.65
N VAL A 146 3.19 4.81 -3.23
CA VAL A 146 3.29 3.36 -3.16
C VAL A 146 2.03 2.74 -3.73
N ILE A 147 2.13 1.46 -4.11
CA ILE A 147 0.96 0.61 -4.25
C ILE A 147 0.69 0.03 -2.86
N THR A 148 -0.56 0.11 -2.40
CA THR A 148 -1.02 -0.58 -1.20
C THR A 148 -2.00 -1.66 -1.63
N PHE A 149 -1.82 -2.88 -1.14
CA PHE A 149 -2.76 -3.96 -1.45
C PHE A 149 -3.17 -4.71 -0.20
N PHE A 150 -4.39 -5.25 -0.24
CA PHE A 150 -4.94 -6.09 0.81
C PHE A 150 -5.36 -7.42 0.21
N SER A 151 -5.09 -8.49 0.93
CA SER A 151 -5.32 -9.83 0.41
C SER A 151 -5.74 -10.82 1.49
N LYS A 152 -6.20 -11.97 1.02
CA LYS A 152 -6.62 -13.08 1.87
C LYS A 152 -5.86 -14.34 1.49
N TYR A 153 -5.95 -15.35 2.36
CA TYR A 153 -5.45 -16.69 2.03
C TYR A 153 -6.13 -17.20 0.76
N THR A 154 -5.41 -18.00 0.00
CA THR A 154 -5.95 -18.60 -1.23
C THR A 154 -6.96 -19.70 -0.94
N THR A 155 -6.95 -20.25 0.27
CA THR A 155 -7.89 -21.31 0.67
C THR A 155 -8.42 -21.08 2.07
#